data_7f599c0aa1e2781734396bc77afc4d40
#
_entry.id   7f599c0aa1e2781734396bc77afc4d40
#
_cell.length_a   1.000
_cell.length_b   1.000
_cell.length_c   1.000
_cell.angle_alpha   90.00
_cell.angle_beta   90.00
_cell.angle_gamma   90.00
#
_symmetry.space_group_name_H-M   'P 1'
#
loop_
_entity.id
_entity.type
_entity.pdbx_description
1 polymer ?
#
loop_
_entity_poly.entity_id
_entity_poly.type
_entity_poly.pdbx_seq_one_letter_code
_entity_poly.pdbx_strand_id
1 'polypeptide(L)'
;MMLHQINKYLQSKGHTVKVLLKQANKHRIDSHYIFDDVDVFPPDQYNETMLFNQADAIITHLDYSAWSQALAGMFKKPVFHLIHNNYKREHLTNAELTQFVVYNSEWTKNELQYQHPSIVMHPPTDWRYYDVANDPWDGKYVTLINLDHNKGGHILKAIAERMPDVKFLGVKGSYSEPIKIGQITDQPSNVIVYDKQVDIRPVYRQTRILLMPSKYESWGRTATEAMCNGIPVIATKTPGLEENCLNAGIFVEDRDDIDAWVNAINRLNNERVYRKWSAKARERSRELDPNTELKAFESWITKIAIDYKYNYAHQYRNKYQNL
;
A
#
# COMPACT_ATOMS: atom_id res chain seq x y z
N MET A 1 2.75 5.43 1.11
CA MET A 1 1.52 5.55 1.92
C MET A 1 1.46 4.57 3.11
N MET A 2 1.74 3.25 2.97
CA MET A 2 1.75 2.33 4.13
C MET A 2 2.65 2.84 5.26
N LEU A 3 3.93 3.13 4.99
CA LEU A 3 4.87 3.65 5.98
C LEU A 3 4.37 4.94 6.64
N HIS A 4 3.78 5.86 5.88
CA HIS A 4 3.26 7.12 6.43
C HIS A 4 2.10 6.89 7.42
N GLN A 5 1.18 5.97 7.14
CA GLN A 5 0.10 5.60 8.05
C GLN A 5 0.64 4.97 9.35
N ILE A 6 1.66 4.12 9.24
CA ILE A 6 2.36 3.55 10.40
C ILE A 6 2.99 4.66 11.23
N ASN A 7 3.70 5.58 10.59
CA ASN A 7 4.37 6.70 11.25
C ASN A 7 3.36 7.56 12.04
N LYS A 8 2.24 7.91 11.43
CA LYS A 8 1.17 8.66 12.11
C LYS A 8 0.57 7.90 13.28
N TYR A 9 0.35 6.61 13.11
CA TYR A 9 -0.17 5.79 14.20
C TYR A 9 0.81 5.75 15.39
N LEU A 10 2.09 5.45 15.14
CA LEU A 10 3.11 5.41 16.19
C LEU A 10 3.21 6.76 16.91
N GLN A 11 3.21 7.85 16.17
CA GLN A 11 3.24 9.20 16.73
C GLN A 11 2.01 9.49 17.61
N SER A 12 0.82 9.05 17.19
CA SER A 12 -0.41 9.18 17.99
C SER A 12 -0.38 8.38 19.31
N LYS A 13 0.53 7.39 19.40
CA LYS A 13 0.78 6.59 20.61
C LYS A 13 1.90 7.15 21.50
N GLY A 14 2.46 8.29 21.13
CA GLY A 14 3.50 8.98 21.92
C GLY A 14 4.93 8.61 21.53
N HIS A 15 5.12 7.84 20.45
CA HIS A 15 6.45 7.59 19.91
C HIS A 15 6.99 8.82 19.17
N THR A 16 8.29 9.10 19.31
CA THR A 16 8.96 10.10 18.46
C THR A 16 9.31 9.47 17.13
N VAL A 17 8.65 9.92 16.06
CA VAL A 17 8.85 9.41 14.70
C VAL A 17 9.57 10.46 13.86
N LYS A 18 10.66 10.03 13.20
CA LYS A 18 11.43 10.87 12.28
C LYS A 18 11.65 10.12 10.98
N VAL A 19 11.46 10.78 9.85
CA VAL A 19 11.67 10.22 8.52
C VAL A 19 12.97 10.75 7.94
N LEU A 20 13.85 9.87 7.51
CA LEU A 20 15.06 10.22 6.77
C LEU A 20 14.85 9.86 5.30
N LEU A 21 14.97 10.84 4.42
CA LEU A 21 14.94 10.62 2.98
C LEU A 21 16.31 10.07 2.52
N LYS A 22 16.31 9.12 1.58
CA LYS A 22 17.58 8.63 0.98
C LYS A 22 18.00 9.45 -0.23
N GLN A 23 17.03 9.98 -0.94
CA GLN A 23 17.29 10.83 -2.10
C GLN A 23 16.42 12.09 -2.01
N ALA A 24 17.04 13.25 -2.08
CA ALA A 24 16.34 14.48 -2.40
C ALA A 24 15.90 14.36 -3.86
N ASN A 25 14.62 14.12 -4.09
CA ASN A 25 14.06 14.11 -5.44
C ASN A 25 14.37 15.44 -6.16
N LYS A 26 14.07 15.53 -7.46
CA LYS A 26 14.23 16.70 -8.35
C LYS A 26 13.80 18.07 -7.77
N HIS A 27 13.17 18.06 -6.59
CA HIS A 27 12.66 19.23 -5.87
C HIS A 27 13.61 19.76 -4.79
N ARG A 28 14.91 19.36 -4.78
CA ARG A 28 15.93 19.86 -3.84
C ARG A 28 15.37 20.16 -2.45
N ILE A 29 15.10 19.08 -1.70
CA ILE A 29 14.76 19.22 -0.29
C ILE A 29 16.09 19.34 0.47
N ASP A 30 16.49 20.57 0.72
CA ASP A 30 17.80 20.90 1.31
C ASP A 30 17.70 21.14 2.82
N SER A 31 16.51 21.12 3.40
CA SER A 31 16.26 21.38 4.82
C SER A 31 15.23 20.47 5.43
N HIS A 32 15.27 20.33 6.74
CA HIS A 32 14.25 19.69 7.56
C HIS A 32 12.89 20.39 7.35
N TYR A 33 11.82 19.59 7.25
CA TYR A 33 10.44 20.08 7.19
C TYR A 33 9.48 19.13 7.91
N ILE A 34 8.27 19.61 8.17
CA ILE A 34 7.21 18.81 8.76
C ILE A 34 6.20 18.48 7.66
N PHE A 35 5.86 17.20 7.53
CA PHE A 35 4.83 16.73 6.63
C PHE A 35 3.78 15.93 7.41
N ASP A 36 2.56 16.46 7.46
CA ASP A 36 1.44 15.82 8.15
C ASP A 36 1.82 15.42 9.59
N ASP A 37 2.38 16.37 10.33
CA ASP A 37 2.89 16.30 11.71
C ASP A 37 4.11 15.37 11.91
N VAL A 38 4.71 14.84 10.86
CA VAL A 38 5.91 14.00 10.95
C VAL A 38 7.14 14.78 10.52
N ASP A 39 8.21 14.72 11.32
CA ASP A 39 9.50 15.33 11.00
C ASP A 39 10.19 14.59 9.87
N VAL A 40 10.57 15.31 8.80
CA VAL A 40 11.25 14.78 7.61
C VAL A 40 12.60 15.46 7.44
N PHE A 41 13.66 14.66 7.37
CA PHE A 41 15.04 15.09 7.25
C PHE A 41 15.60 14.80 5.87
N PRO A 42 16.34 15.73 5.25
CA PRO A 42 17.05 15.49 4.01
C PRO A 42 18.18 14.47 4.18
N PRO A 43 18.64 13.84 3.08
CA PRO A 43 19.70 12.85 3.12
C PRO A 43 21.08 13.55 3.16
N ASP A 44 21.65 13.66 4.33
CA ASP A 44 23.04 14.09 4.54
C ASP A 44 23.69 13.27 5.65
N GLN A 45 25.02 13.25 5.68
CA GLN A 45 25.79 12.43 6.62
C GLN A 45 25.51 12.78 8.08
N TYR A 46 25.27 14.07 8.38
CA TYR A 46 24.95 14.51 9.75
C TYR A 46 23.60 13.95 10.20
N ASN A 47 22.56 14.11 9.38
CA ASN A 47 21.23 13.59 9.68
C ASN A 47 21.22 12.06 9.77
N GLU A 48 21.93 11.37 8.87
CA GLU A 48 22.08 9.91 8.92
C GLU A 48 22.67 9.48 10.25
N THR A 49 23.81 10.04 10.65
CA THR A 49 24.49 9.70 11.90
C THR A 49 23.64 10.03 13.13
N MET A 50 23.09 11.23 13.16
CA MET A 50 22.28 11.71 14.27
C MET A 50 21.04 10.84 14.49
N LEU A 51 20.27 10.60 13.42
CA LEU A 51 18.98 9.89 13.52
C LEU A 51 19.19 8.41 13.85
N PHE A 52 20.16 7.74 13.22
CA PHE A 52 20.44 6.33 13.55
C PHE A 52 20.98 6.16 14.96
N ASN A 53 21.79 7.08 15.46
CA ASN A 53 22.26 7.04 16.84
C ASN A 53 21.13 7.23 17.86
N GLN A 54 20.19 8.14 17.60
CA GLN A 54 19.07 8.45 18.50
C GLN A 54 17.95 7.42 18.46
N ALA A 55 17.75 6.71 17.33
CA ALA A 55 16.65 5.78 17.17
C ALA A 55 16.75 4.58 18.12
N ASP A 56 15.62 4.11 18.63
CA ASP A 56 15.50 2.81 19.31
C ASP A 56 15.22 1.68 18.31
N ALA A 57 14.59 1.98 17.16
CA ALA A 57 14.30 1.04 16.07
C ALA A 57 14.31 1.76 14.72
N ILE A 58 14.62 1.03 13.65
CA ILE A 58 14.64 1.52 12.27
C ILE A 58 13.56 0.79 11.47
N ILE A 59 12.70 1.54 10.78
CA ILE A 59 11.73 0.99 9.83
C ILE A 59 12.19 1.36 8.42
N THR A 60 12.30 0.39 7.54
CA THR A 60 12.75 0.60 6.16
C THR A 60 11.91 -0.18 5.16
N HIS A 61 12.04 0.15 3.88
CA HIS A 61 11.32 -0.53 2.81
C HIS A 61 12.02 -0.40 1.45
N LEU A 62 11.67 -1.28 0.50
CA LEU A 62 12.12 -1.24 -0.90
C LEU A 62 13.65 -1.21 -1.02
N ASP A 63 14.18 -0.39 -1.92
CA ASP A 63 15.60 -0.34 -2.27
C ASP A 63 16.49 0.27 -1.18
N TYR A 64 15.89 0.79 -0.11
CA TYR A 64 16.63 1.37 1.02
C TYR A 64 16.99 0.33 2.09
N SER A 65 16.50 -0.89 1.98
CA SER A 65 16.70 -1.94 2.98
C SER A 65 18.19 -2.26 3.23
N ALA A 66 18.99 -2.43 2.17
CA ALA A 66 20.42 -2.75 2.32
C ALA A 66 21.21 -1.61 3.00
N TRP A 67 20.97 -0.38 2.59
CA TRP A 67 21.60 0.80 3.20
C TRP A 67 21.20 0.98 4.67
N SER A 68 19.91 0.86 4.98
CA SER A 68 19.40 0.96 6.36
C SER A 68 19.99 -0.12 7.25
N GLN A 69 20.15 -1.35 6.73
CA GLN A 69 20.76 -2.46 7.46
C GLN A 69 22.23 -2.20 7.78
N ALA A 70 22.99 -1.69 6.81
CA ALA A 70 24.41 -1.39 7.03
C ALA A 70 24.60 -0.34 8.13
N LEU A 71 23.86 0.77 8.08
CA LEU A 71 23.90 1.81 9.11
C LEU A 71 23.37 1.28 10.46
N ALA A 72 22.25 0.59 10.47
CA ALA A 72 21.70 0.03 11.70
C ALA A 72 22.67 -0.94 12.38
N GLY A 73 23.44 -1.73 11.63
CA GLY A 73 24.51 -2.58 12.13
C GLY A 73 25.61 -1.78 12.82
N MET A 74 26.05 -0.65 12.24
CA MET A 74 27.03 0.25 12.85
C MET A 74 26.55 0.84 14.19
N PHE A 75 25.28 1.24 14.25
CA PHE A 75 24.65 1.81 15.44
C PHE A 75 23.97 0.79 16.35
N LYS A 76 24.05 -0.50 16.00
CA LYS A 76 23.46 -1.61 16.75
C LYS A 76 21.97 -1.42 17.02
N LYS A 77 21.20 -1.18 15.98
CA LYS A 77 19.74 -0.95 16.04
C LYS A 77 18.96 -2.07 15.34
N PRO A 78 17.81 -2.47 15.88
CA PRO A 78 16.91 -3.41 15.18
C PRO A 78 16.28 -2.76 13.94
N VAL A 79 16.20 -3.52 12.83
CA VAL A 79 15.65 -3.06 11.56
C VAL A 79 14.40 -3.84 11.20
N PHE A 80 13.32 -3.14 10.91
CA PHE A 80 12.04 -3.67 10.47
C PHE A 80 11.84 -3.38 8.99
N HIS A 81 11.86 -4.44 8.18
CA HIS A 81 11.72 -4.34 6.74
C HIS A 81 10.27 -4.51 6.32
N LEU A 82 9.65 -3.45 5.77
CA LEU A 82 8.32 -3.52 5.17
C LEU A 82 8.42 -4.11 3.76
N ILE A 83 7.81 -5.25 3.55
CA ILE A 83 7.78 -5.95 2.26
C ILE A 83 6.48 -5.61 1.53
N HIS A 84 6.60 -5.02 0.33
CA HIS A 84 5.47 -4.55 -0.48
C HIS A 84 5.23 -5.38 -1.75
N ASN A 85 6.12 -6.31 -2.07
CA ASN A 85 6.04 -7.15 -3.26
C ASN A 85 6.82 -8.46 -3.04
N ASN A 86 6.73 -9.38 -3.99
CA ASN A 86 7.42 -10.67 -3.92
C ASN A 86 8.82 -10.67 -4.56
N TYR A 87 9.40 -9.52 -4.86
CA TYR A 87 10.78 -9.48 -5.36
C TYR A 87 11.74 -9.87 -4.25
N LYS A 88 12.48 -10.96 -4.46
CA LYS A 88 13.52 -11.40 -3.53
C LYS A 88 14.62 -10.34 -3.45
N ARG A 89 14.99 -9.97 -2.22
CA ARG A 89 16.04 -9.01 -1.96
C ARG A 89 17.19 -9.72 -1.27
N GLU A 90 18.30 -9.87 -1.96
CA GLU A 90 19.47 -10.63 -1.47
C GLU A 90 19.99 -10.13 -0.12
N HIS A 91 19.86 -8.83 0.15
CA HIS A 91 20.30 -8.23 1.41
C HIS A 91 19.47 -8.62 2.65
N LEU A 92 18.36 -9.33 2.49
CA LEU A 92 17.61 -9.93 3.60
C LEU A 92 18.05 -11.38 3.89
N THR A 93 18.98 -11.94 3.15
CA THR A 93 19.34 -13.35 3.24
C THR A 93 20.34 -13.68 4.35
N ASN A 94 21.16 -12.73 4.79
CA ASN A 94 22.26 -12.97 5.74
C ASN A 94 21.94 -12.33 7.08
N ALA A 95 21.05 -12.97 7.80
CA ALA A 95 20.51 -12.42 9.00
C ALA A 95 21.34 -12.65 10.23
N GLU A 96 22.03 -11.68 10.63
CA GLU A 96 22.27 -11.50 12.05
C GLU A 96 21.00 -11.00 12.73
N LEU A 97 20.88 -11.27 14.04
CA LEU A 97 19.69 -11.12 14.91
C LEU A 97 19.02 -9.73 14.99
N THR A 98 19.31 -8.84 14.06
CA THR A 98 18.85 -7.45 14.09
C THR A 98 17.73 -7.15 13.11
N GLN A 99 17.33 -8.14 12.30
CA GLN A 99 16.38 -7.96 11.21
C GLN A 99 15.04 -8.61 11.50
N PHE A 100 13.99 -7.86 11.22
CA PHE A 100 12.60 -8.25 11.41
C PHE A 100 11.82 -7.93 10.16
N VAL A 101 10.86 -8.77 9.79
CA VAL A 101 10.14 -8.64 8.53
C VAL A 101 8.67 -8.35 8.80
N VAL A 102 8.14 -7.34 8.12
CA VAL A 102 6.72 -7.00 8.11
C VAL A 102 6.20 -7.24 6.69
N TYR A 103 5.45 -8.30 6.50
CA TYR A 103 4.83 -8.60 5.21
C TYR A 103 3.52 -7.85 5.03
N ASN A 104 3.22 -7.40 3.83
CA ASN A 104 1.97 -6.71 3.54
C ASN A 104 0.78 -7.63 3.26
N SER A 105 1.00 -8.94 3.22
CA SER A 105 -0.02 -9.99 3.03
C SER A 105 0.51 -11.35 3.45
N GLU A 106 -0.38 -12.27 3.80
CA GLU A 106 -0.01 -13.67 4.04
C GLU A 106 0.53 -14.32 2.78
N TRP A 107 -0.03 -13.96 1.61
CA TRP A 107 0.50 -14.42 0.34
C TRP A 107 1.98 -14.04 0.16
N THR A 108 2.35 -12.77 0.40
CA THR A 108 3.74 -12.32 0.26
C THR A 108 4.67 -13.06 1.23
N LYS A 109 4.21 -13.33 2.45
CA LYS A 109 4.94 -14.11 3.44
C LYS A 109 5.18 -15.55 2.97
N ASN A 110 4.14 -16.20 2.47
CA ASN A 110 4.21 -17.58 1.98
C ASN A 110 5.06 -17.72 0.72
N GLU A 111 5.10 -16.68 -0.13
CA GLU A 111 5.91 -16.65 -1.35
C GLU A 111 7.40 -16.46 -1.06
N LEU A 112 7.75 -15.56 -0.13
CA LEU A 112 9.15 -15.19 0.13
C LEU A 112 9.83 -16.05 1.20
N GLN A 113 9.10 -16.44 2.25
CA GLN A 113 9.54 -17.33 3.33
C GLN A 113 10.89 -16.94 3.96
N TYR A 114 11.13 -15.65 4.22
CA TYR A 114 12.34 -15.22 4.92
C TYR A 114 12.41 -15.82 6.32
N GLN A 115 13.60 -16.30 6.73
CA GLN A 115 13.85 -16.97 8.01
C GLN A 115 14.06 -16.00 9.18
N HIS A 116 13.47 -14.82 9.11
CA HIS A 116 13.52 -13.79 10.15
C HIS A 116 12.23 -13.78 10.98
N PRO A 117 12.28 -13.35 12.25
CA PRO A 117 11.06 -13.07 12.99
C PRO A 117 10.18 -12.10 12.20
N SER A 118 8.92 -12.43 12.05
CA SER A 118 8.05 -11.67 11.15
C SER A 118 6.62 -11.58 11.64
N ILE A 119 5.93 -10.56 11.16
CA ILE A 119 4.47 -10.43 11.26
C ILE A 119 3.90 -10.09 9.88
N VAL A 120 2.60 -10.32 9.73
CA VAL A 120 1.83 -9.74 8.63
C VAL A 120 1.10 -8.52 9.14
N MET A 121 1.16 -7.45 8.38
CA MET A 121 0.40 -6.23 8.60
C MET A 121 -0.05 -5.70 7.25
N HIS A 122 -1.33 -5.79 6.99
CA HIS A 122 -1.90 -5.29 5.74
C HIS A 122 -1.71 -3.77 5.61
N PRO A 123 -1.65 -3.23 4.38
CA PRO A 123 -1.52 -1.79 4.19
C PRO A 123 -2.64 -1.03 4.90
N PRO A 124 -2.35 -0.27 5.96
CA PRO A 124 -3.36 0.37 6.76
C PRO A 124 -4.28 1.25 5.90
N THR A 125 -5.57 1.01 5.96
CA THR A 125 -6.58 1.76 5.22
C THR A 125 -7.74 2.03 6.16
N ASP A 126 -7.75 3.24 6.73
CA ASP A 126 -8.84 3.63 7.64
C ASP A 126 -10.11 3.94 6.82
N TRP A 127 -11.13 3.11 6.97
CA TRP A 127 -12.38 3.25 6.26
C TRP A 127 -13.08 4.59 6.58
N ARG A 128 -12.89 5.15 7.77
CA ARG A 128 -13.48 6.43 8.18
C ARG A 128 -12.91 7.60 7.36
N TYR A 129 -11.64 7.49 6.95
CA TYR A 129 -11.00 8.48 6.10
C TYR A 129 -11.47 8.38 4.65
N TYR A 130 -11.69 7.15 4.15
CA TYR A 130 -12.04 6.93 2.74
C TYR A 130 -13.54 6.99 2.47
N ASP A 131 -14.40 6.78 3.46
CA ASP A 131 -15.85 6.83 3.30
C ASP A 131 -16.30 8.26 2.95
N VAL A 132 -16.78 8.45 1.74
CA VAL A 132 -17.24 9.77 1.22
C VAL A 132 -18.72 10.01 1.48
N ALA A 133 -19.35 9.15 2.27
CA ALA A 133 -20.73 9.27 2.75
C ALA A 133 -21.78 9.47 1.63
N ASN A 134 -21.58 8.81 0.47
CA ASN A 134 -22.55 8.80 -0.62
C ASN A 134 -23.03 7.35 -0.92
N ASP A 135 -24.11 7.27 -1.70
CA ASP A 135 -24.53 5.99 -2.28
C ASP A 135 -23.71 5.72 -3.56
N PRO A 136 -22.88 4.67 -3.61
CA PRO A 136 -22.09 4.40 -4.79
C PRO A 136 -22.93 3.94 -5.99
N TRP A 137 -24.22 3.56 -5.79
CA TRP A 137 -25.14 3.30 -6.88
C TRP A 137 -25.34 4.52 -7.78
N ASP A 138 -25.32 5.72 -7.21
CA ASP A 138 -25.46 7.00 -7.93
C ASP A 138 -24.16 7.44 -8.62
N GLY A 139 -23.09 6.66 -8.45
CA GLY A 139 -21.82 6.91 -9.10
C GLY A 139 -21.92 6.85 -10.62
N LYS A 140 -21.20 7.73 -11.30
CA LYS A 140 -21.31 7.94 -12.76
C LYS A 140 -20.42 7.02 -13.57
N TYR A 141 -19.34 6.53 -12.96
CA TYR A 141 -18.23 5.93 -13.71
C TYR A 141 -17.91 4.50 -13.28
N VAL A 142 -17.55 3.70 -14.25
CA VAL A 142 -16.71 2.53 -14.06
C VAL A 142 -15.26 3.01 -14.08
N THR A 143 -14.53 2.86 -12.97
CA THR A 143 -13.27 3.55 -12.74
C THR A 143 -12.08 2.59 -12.69
N LEU A 144 -10.96 2.98 -13.30
CA LEU A 144 -9.65 2.37 -13.13
C LEU A 144 -8.67 3.40 -12.56
N ILE A 145 -8.07 3.12 -11.42
CA ILE A 145 -7.02 3.95 -10.81
C ILE A 145 -5.66 3.36 -11.15
N ASN A 146 -4.82 4.19 -11.73
CA ASN A 146 -3.53 3.89 -12.33
C ASN A 146 -3.67 3.20 -13.72
N LEU A 147 -3.50 4.02 -14.78
CA LEU A 147 -3.62 3.60 -16.19
C LEU A 147 -2.36 2.90 -16.75
N ASP A 148 -1.44 2.46 -15.90
CA ASP A 148 -0.27 1.69 -16.32
C ASP A 148 -0.68 0.38 -17.01
N HIS A 149 0.16 -0.11 -17.93
CA HIS A 149 -0.08 -1.36 -18.63
C HIS A 149 -0.25 -2.54 -17.67
N ASN A 150 0.59 -2.62 -16.62
CA ASN A 150 0.49 -3.70 -15.63
C ASN A 150 -0.78 -3.59 -14.77
N LYS A 151 -1.37 -2.40 -14.69
CA LYS A 151 -2.65 -2.14 -14.02
C LYS A 151 -3.87 -2.25 -14.94
N GLY A 152 -3.64 -2.44 -16.25
CA GLY A 152 -4.69 -2.76 -17.22
C GLY A 152 -5.33 -1.56 -17.89
N GLY A 153 -4.61 -0.46 -18.08
CA GLY A 153 -5.13 0.69 -18.83
C GLY A 153 -5.62 0.30 -20.25
N HIS A 154 -4.92 -0.62 -20.94
CA HIS A 154 -5.32 -1.14 -22.24
C HIS A 154 -6.61 -1.98 -22.17
N ILE A 155 -6.85 -2.68 -21.06
CA ILE A 155 -8.07 -3.45 -20.82
C ILE A 155 -9.24 -2.49 -20.61
N LEU A 156 -9.05 -1.41 -19.81
CA LEU A 156 -10.08 -0.37 -19.70
C LEU A 156 -10.49 0.17 -21.06
N LYS A 157 -9.52 0.46 -21.95
CA LYS A 157 -9.80 0.93 -23.31
C LYS A 157 -10.65 -0.09 -24.08
N ALA A 158 -10.24 -1.35 -24.11
CA ALA A 158 -10.95 -2.41 -24.81
C ALA A 158 -12.38 -2.63 -24.29
N ILE A 159 -12.58 -2.55 -22.96
CA ILE A 159 -13.92 -2.62 -22.35
C ILE A 159 -14.76 -1.41 -22.79
N ALA A 160 -14.19 -0.20 -22.77
CA ALA A 160 -14.90 1.02 -23.14
C ALA A 160 -15.37 1.02 -24.60
N GLU A 161 -14.57 0.48 -25.51
CA GLU A 161 -14.93 0.28 -26.91
C GLU A 161 -16.12 -0.68 -27.09
N ARG A 162 -16.23 -1.70 -26.22
CA ARG A 162 -17.33 -2.69 -26.24
C ARG A 162 -18.60 -2.17 -25.53
N MET A 163 -18.51 -1.11 -24.74
CA MET A 163 -19.60 -0.56 -23.92
C MET A 163 -19.77 0.96 -24.15
N PRO A 164 -20.15 1.41 -25.36
CA PRO A 164 -20.15 2.84 -25.71
C PRO A 164 -21.12 3.69 -24.86
N ASP A 165 -22.16 3.09 -24.30
CA ASP A 165 -23.16 3.76 -23.45
C ASP A 165 -22.76 3.85 -21.99
N VAL A 166 -21.65 3.19 -21.57
CA VAL A 166 -21.12 3.24 -20.21
C VAL A 166 -20.02 4.30 -20.13
N LYS A 167 -20.05 5.11 -19.07
CA LYS A 167 -19.02 6.13 -18.81
C LYS A 167 -17.88 5.54 -17.99
N PHE A 168 -16.67 5.74 -18.46
CA PHE A 168 -15.46 5.27 -17.79
C PHE A 168 -14.61 6.44 -17.30
N LEU A 169 -13.92 6.22 -16.18
CA LEU A 169 -12.95 7.15 -15.61
C LEU A 169 -11.60 6.44 -15.41
N GLY A 170 -10.58 6.95 -16.06
CA GLY A 170 -9.20 6.55 -15.82
C GLY A 170 -8.48 7.60 -14.99
N VAL A 171 -7.70 7.19 -13.99
CA VAL A 171 -6.85 8.09 -13.22
C VAL A 171 -5.39 7.73 -13.46
N LYS A 172 -4.54 8.71 -13.80
CA LYS A 172 -3.10 8.48 -14.05
C LYS A 172 -2.38 8.03 -12.77
N GLY A 173 -1.42 7.13 -12.90
CA GLY A 173 -0.55 6.65 -11.83
C GLY A 173 0.63 7.56 -11.51
N SER A 174 1.46 7.14 -10.52
CA SER A 174 2.57 7.95 -10.01
C SER A 174 3.95 7.56 -10.56
N TYR A 175 4.13 6.32 -11.00
CA TYR A 175 5.48 5.73 -11.17
C TYR A 175 5.81 5.25 -12.58
N SER A 176 4.85 5.17 -13.45
CA SER A 176 5.03 4.69 -14.81
C SER A 176 4.39 5.64 -15.81
N GLU A 177 4.88 5.62 -17.04
CA GLU A 177 4.20 6.27 -18.15
C GLU A 177 2.80 5.66 -18.28
N PRO A 178 1.73 6.41 -18.03
CA PRO A 178 0.39 5.89 -18.25
C PRO A 178 0.27 5.53 -19.73
N ILE A 179 -0.44 4.46 -20.02
CA ILE A 179 -0.87 4.22 -21.40
C ILE A 179 -1.54 5.51 -21.86
N LYS A 180 -1.10 6.03 -22.97
CA LYS A 180 -1.61 7.28 -23.56
C LYS A 180 -3.05 7.05 -24.04
N ILE A 181 -3.98 6.92 -23.12
CA ILE A 181 -5.43 6.87 -23.41
C ILE A 181 -5.93 8.28 -23.81
N GLY A 182 -5.09 9.29 -23.87
CA GLY A 182 -5.54 10.65 -24.10
C GLY A 182 -4.70 11.48 -25.06
N GLN A 183 -3.78 10.87 -25.81
CA GLN A 183 -2.98 11.58 -26.83
C GLN A 183 -3.09 10.99 -28.23
N ILE A 184 -4.00 10.03 -28.42
CA ILE A 184 -4.22 9.40 -29.74
C ILE A 184 -5.62 9.75 -30.19
N THR A 185 -5.78 9.97 -31.47
CA THR A 185 -7.03 10.13 -32.22
C THR A 185 -8.06 9.00 -31.99
N ASP A 186 -7.77 8.00 -31.18
CA ASP A 186 -8.52 6.78 -30.90
C ASP A 186 -8.97 6.62 -29.45
N GLN A 187 -9.05 7.70 -28.65
CA GLN A 187 -9.64 7.57 -27.33
C GLN A 187 -11.15 7.35 -27.47
N PRO A 188 -11.73 6.29 -26.83
CA PRO A 188 -13.18 6.14 -26.80
C PRO A 188 -13.83 7.38 -26.16
N SER A 189 -14.86 7.92 -26.81
CA SER A 189 -15.54 9.15 -26.39
C SER A 189 -16.19 9.06 -25.00
N ASN A 190 -16.40 7.84 -24.52
CA ASN A 190 -16.97 7.51 -23.22
C ASN A 190 -15.92 7.34 -22.08
N VAL A 191 -14.64 7.62 -22.34
CA VAL A 191 -13.56 7.57 -21.33
C VAL A 191 -13.10 8.98 -20.98
N ILE A 192 -13.12 9.32 -19.70
CA ILE A 192 -12.51 10.54 -19.15
C ILE A 192 -11.24 10.16 -18.41
N VAL A 193 -10.19 10.95 -18.55
CA VAL A 193 -8.91 10.74 -17.86
C VAL A 193 -8.62 11.89 -16.92
N TYR A 194 -8.43 11.57 -15.65
CA TYR A 194 -7.95 12.51 -14.64
C TYR A 194 -6.45 12.35 -14.43
N ASP A 195 -5.79 13.45 -14.14
CA ASP A 195 -4.42 13.43 -13.66
C ASP A 195 -4.35 12.76 -12.28
N LYS A 196 -3.13 12.42 -11.86
CA LYS A 196 -2.88 11.90 -10.52
C LYS A 196 -3.53 12.78 -9.46
N GLN A 197 -4.31 12.16 -8.58
CA GLN A 197 -4.98 12.85 -7.48
C GLN A 197 -4.14 12.77 -6.20
N VAL A 198 -4.02 13.88 -5.48
CA VAL A 198 -3.45 13.93 -4.12
C VAL A 198 -4.48 13.38 -3.13
N ASP A 199 -5.72 13.81 -3.24
CA ASP A 199 -6.87 13.25 -2.52
C ASP A 199 -7.74 12.46 -3.51
N ILE A 200 -7.83 11.15 -3.29
CA ILE A 200 -8.57 10.24 -4.17
C ILE A 200 -10.07 10.20 -3.86
N ARG A 201 -10.51 10.71 -2.72
CA ARG A 201 -11.90 10.66 -2.28
C ARG A 201 -12.91 11.29 -3.27
N PRO A 202 -12.61 12.42 -3.95
CA PRO A 202 -13.48 12.95 -5.01
C PRO A 202 -13.67 11.99 -6.19
N VAL A 203 -12.70 11.11 -6.47
CA VAL A 203 -12.83 10.05 -7.48
C VAL A 203 -13.79 8.98 -6.98
N TYR A 204 -13.63 8.48 -5.76
CA TYR A 204 -14.54 7.48 -5.20
C TYR A 204 -15.99 7.98 -5.13
N ARG A 205 -16.20 9.26 -4.85
CA ARG A 205 -17.56 9.85 -4.85
C ARG A 205 -18.29 9.73 -6.18
N GLN A 206 -17.56 9.62 -7.28
CA GLN A 206 -18.10 9.52 -8.64
C GLN A 206 -18.04 8.09 -9.19
N THR A 207 -17.41 7.17 -8.45
CA THR A 207 -17.18 5.79 -8.88
C THR A 207 -18.36 4.91 -8.48
N ARG A 208 -18.94 4.24 -9.47
CA ARG A 208 -19.96 3.21 -9.29
C ARG A 208 -19.36 1.82 -9.16
N ILE A 209 -18.38 1.50 -9.99
CA ILE A 209 -17.68 0.21 -10.02
C ILE A 209 -16.19 0.49 -10.12
N LEU A 210 -15.36 -0.20 -9.32
CA LEU A 210 -13.92 -0.17 -9.48
C LEU A 210 -13.47 -1.38 -10.32
N LEU A 211 -12.63 -1.13 -11.32
CA LEU A 211 -11.91 -2.17 -12.07
C LEU A 211 -10.47 -2.29 -11.57
N MET A 212 -10.01 -3.50 -11.39
CA MET A 212 -8.62 -3.81 -11.06
C MET A 212 -8.07 -4.93 -11.96
N PRO A 213 -7.89 -4.69 -13.25
CA PRO A 213 -7.33 -5.67 -14.19
C PRO A 213 -5.81 -5.73 -14.09
N SER A 214 -5.30 -5.79 -12.88
CA SER A 214 -3.87 -5.81 -12.60
C SER A 214 -3.24 -7.15 -12.94
N LYS A 215 -2.07 -7.13 -13.59
CA LYS A 215 -1.27 -8.34 -13.82
C LYS A 215 -0.72 -8.93 -12.51
N TYR A 216 -0.47 -8.06 -11.56
CA TYR A 216 0.10 -8.39 -10.27
C TYR A 216 -0.38 -7.42 -9.19
N GLU A 217 -0.75 -7.95 -8.05
CA GLU A 217 -0.99 -7.21 -6.80
C GLU A 217 -0.52 -8.05 -5.63
N SER A 218 0.25 -7.46 -4.74
CA SER A 218 0.63 -8.09 -3.47
C SER A 218 -0.45 -7.92 -2.39
N TRP A 219 -1.31 -6.91 -2.54
CA TRP A 219 -2.48 -6.62 -1.72
C TRP A 219 -3.59 -5.91 -2.52
N GLY A 220 -3.26 -4.84 -3.25
CA GLY A 220 -4.25 -4.07 -3.99
C GLY A 220 -5.01 -3.07 -3.13
N ARG A 221 -4.31 -2.17 -2.45
CA ARG A 221 -4.89 -1.18 -1.54
C ARG A 221 -6.07 -0.39 -2.12
N THR A 222 -6.06 -0.10 -3.41
CA THR A 222 -7.15 0.59 -4.12
C THR A 222 -8.48 -0.17 -3.99
N ALA A 223 -8.46 -1.51 -3.95
CA ALA A 223 -9.67 -2.31 -3.68
C ALA A 223 -10.21 -2.03 -2.27
N THR A 224 -9.34 -2.02 -1.25
CA THR A 224 -9.75 -1.71 0.13
C THR A 224 -10.36 -0.31 0.22
N GLU A 225 -9.73 0.68 -0.41
CA GLU A 225 -10.23 2.07 -0.44
C GLU A 225 -11.62 2.18 -1.09
N ALA A 226 -11.84 1.46 -2.21
CA ALA A 226 -13.15 1.42 -2.85
C ALA A 226 -14.20 0.71 -1.97
N MET A 227 -13.82 -0.40 -1.35
CA MET A 227 -14.70 -1.14 -0.44
C MET A 227 -15.12 -0.31 0.78
N CYS A 228 -14.29 0.62 1.26
CA CYS A 228 -14.68 1.58 2.31
C CYS A 228 -15.92 2.38 1.94
N ASN A 229 -16.12 2.64 0.66
CA ASN A 229 -17.27 3.35 0.10
C ASN A 229 -18.43 2.42 -0.30
N GLY A 230 -18.28 1.12 -0.14
CA GLY A 230 -19.24 0.14 -0.63
C GLY A 230 -19.24 0.02 -2.16
N ILE A 231 -18.18 0.46 -2.84
CA ILE A 231 -18.05 0.34 -4.29
C ILE A 231 -17.69 -1.12 -4.63
N PRO A 232 -18.50 -1.82 -5.46
CA PRO A 232 -18.16 -3.15 -5.94
C PRO A 232 -16.85 -3.14 -6.72
N VAL A 233 -16.00 -4.14 -6.46
CA VAL A 233 -14.70 -4.31 -7.09
C VAL A 233 -14.75 -5.49 -8.05
N ILE A 234 -14.45 -5.26 -9.33
CA ILE A 234 -14.18 -6.30 -10.30
C ILE A 234 -12.68 -6.37 -10.51
N ALA A 235 -12.08 -7.52 -10.28
CA ALA A 235 -10.63 -7.65 -10.23
C ALA A 235 -10.14 -8.90 -10.97
N THR A 236 -8.92 -8.85 -11.49
CA THR A 236 -8.20 -10.06 -11.88
C THR A 236 -7.96 -10.91 -10.63
N LYS A 237 -8.08 -12.21 -10.76
CA LYS A 237 -7.85 -13.15 -9.68
C LYS A 237 -6.34 -13.31 -9.41
N THR A 238 -5.73 -12.29 -8.81
CA THR A 238 -4.36 -12.36 -8.30
C THR A 238 -4.37 -12.74 -6.83
N PRO A 239 -3.37 -13.47 -6.31
CA PRO A 239 -3.38 -13.92 -4.92
C PRO A 239 -3.58 -12.80 -3.90
N GLY A 240 -2.91 -11.64 -4.09
CA GLY A 240 -3.08 -10.50 -3.18
C GLY A 240 -4.48 -9.87 -3.24
N LEU A 241 -5.15 -9.88 -4.40
CA LEU A 241 -6.53 -9.41 -4.52
C LEU A 241 -7.53 -10.43 -3.97
N GLU A 242 -7.26 -11.73 -4.11
CA GLU A 242 -8.07 -12.77 -3.47
C GLU A 242 -8.03 -12.65 -1.95
N GLU A 243 -6.84 -12.48 -1.37
CA GLU A 243 -6.66 -12.26 0.07
C GLU A 243 -7.33 -10.96 0.54
N ASN A 244 -7.19 -9.88 -0.22
CA ASN A 244 -7.78 -8.58 0.11
C ASN A 244 -9.31 -8.62 0.07
N CYS A 245 -9.86 -9.02 -1.07
CA CYS A 245 -11.29 -8.88 -1.32
C CYS A 245 -12.13 -10.06 -0.81
N LEU A 246 -11.54 -11.27 -0.70
CA LEU A 246 -12.26 -12.49 -0.32
C LEU A 246 -13.58 -12.63 -1.10
N ASN A 247 -14.68 -12.86 -0.41
CA ASN A 247 -16.01 -13.02 -0.97
C ASN A 247 -16.70 -11.70 -1.38
N ALA A 248 -16.03 -10.57 -1.19
CA ALA A 248 -16.50 -9.23 -1.60
C ALA A 248 -15.97 -8.81 -3.00
N GLY A 249 -14.98 -9.54 -3.55
CA GLY A 249 -14.49 -9.33 -4.91
C GLY A 249 -15.26 -10.09 -5.96
N ILE A 250 -15.45 -9.48 -7.13
CA ILE A 250 -15.93 -10.15 -8.34
C ILE A 250 -14.70 -10.45 -9.20
N PHE A 251 -14.33 -11.71 -9.30
CA PHE A 251 -13.08 -12.08 -9.97
C PHE A 251 -13.25 -12.47 -11.42
N VAL A 252 -12.36 -11.98 -12.28
CA VAL A 252 -12.14 -12.39 -13.65
C VAL A 252 -10.89 -13.27 -13.67
N GLU A 253 -11.04 -14.52 -14.11
CA GLU A 253 -9.96 -15.52 -14.07
C GLU A 253 -8.88 -15.20 -15.12
N ASP A 254 -9.29 -14.93 -16.36
CA ASP A 254 -8.38 -14.48 -17.42
C ASP A 254 -8.49 -12.96 -17.57
N ARG A 255 -7.41 -12.29 -17.23
CA ARG A 255 -7.29 -10.84 -17.30
C ARG A 255 -7.58 -10.27 -18.67
N ASP A 256 -7.23 -10.99 -19.72
CA ASP A 256 -7.32 -10.54 -21.11
C ASP A 256 -8.67 -10.92 -21.77
N ASP A 257 -9.54 -11.65 -21.07
CA ASP A 257 -10.91 -11.93 -21.49
C ASP A 257 -11.82 -10.71 -21.30
N ILE A 258 -11.88 -9.85 -22.31
CA ILE A 258 -12.68 -8.62 -22.30
C ILE A 258 -14.18 -8.91 -22.10
N ASP A 259 -14.69 -10.02 -22.64
CA ASP A 259 -16.09 -10.38 -22.51
C ASP A 259 -16.46 -10.74 -21.05
N ALA A 260 -15.54 -11.35 -20.31
CA ALA A 260 -15.74 -11.60 -18.88
C ALA A 260 -15.86 -10.30 -18.06
N TRP A 261 -15.06 -9.27 -18.38
CA TRP A 261 -15.17 -7.95 -17.76
C TRP A 261 -16.51 -7.28 -18.10
N VAL A 262 -16.90 -7.27 -19.38
CA VAL A 262 -18.17 -6.71 -19.83
C VAL A 262 -19.35 -7.40 -19.15
N ASN A 263 -19.33 -8.72 -19.06
CA ASN A 263 -20.38 -9.49 -18.39
C ASN A 263 -20.45 -9.17 -16.88
N ALA A 264 -19.30 -9.02 -16.23
CA ALA A 264 -19.25 -8.65 -14.79
C ALA A 264 -19.85 -7.26 -14.55
N ILE A 265 -19.52 -6.27 -15.42
CA ILE A 265 -20.09 -4.91 -15.35
C ILE A 265 -21.60 -4.97 -15.59
N ASN A 266 -22.06 -5.68 -16.62
CA ASN A 266 -23.49 -5.79 -16.96
C ASN A 266 -24.31 -6.42 -15.83
N ARG A 267 -23.78 -7.40 -15.11
CA ARG A 267 -24.46 -8.00 -13.94
C ARG A 267 -24.72 -6.96 -12.84
N LEU A 268 -23.85 -5.96 -12.69
CA LEU A 268 -24.00 -4.88 -11.72
C LEU A 268 -24.95 -3.76 -12.18
N ASN A 269 -25.54 -3.85 -13.38
CA ASN A 269 -26.63 -2.96 -13.80
C ASN A 269 -27.97 -3.32 -13.13
N ASN A 270 -28.09 -4.53 -12.58
CA ASN A 270 -29.23 -4.89 -11.73
C ASN A 270 -29.00 -4.37 -10.30
N GLU A 271 -29.86 -3.46 -9.86
CA GLU A 271 -29.71 -2.81 -8.54
C GLU A 271 -29.65 -3.80 -7.38
N ARG A 272 -30.49 -4.83 -7.37
CA ARG A 272 -30.49 -5.86 -6.32
C ARG A 272 -29.14 -6.59 -6.26
N VAL A 273 -28.56 -6.90 -7.39
CA VAL A 273 -27.24 -7.53 -7.49
C VAL A 273 -26.17 -6.57 -7.01
N TYR A 274 -26.22 -5.31 -7.46
CA TYR A 274 -25.31 -4.26 -7.05
C TYR A 274 -25.30 -4.07 -5.53
N ARG A 275 -26.49 -3.88 -4.93
CA ARG A 275 -26.65 -3.69 -3.49
C ARG A 275 -26.07 -4.83 -2.66
N LYS A 276 -26.19 -6.06 -3.16
CA LYS A 276 -25.57 -7.23 -2.51
C LYS A 276 -24.04 -7.13 -2.49
N TRP A 277 -23.41 -6.73 -3.60
CA TRP A 277 -21.97 -6.58 -3.70
C TRP A 277 -21.47 -5.35 -2.93
N SER A 278 -22.21 -4.25 -2.96
CA SER A 278 -21.93 -3.05 -2.17
C SER A 278 -21.93 -3.33 -0.66
N ALA A 279 -22.92 -4.11 -0.17
CA ALA A 279 -22.97 -4.50 1.24
C ALA A 279 -21.74 -5.35 1.62
N LYS A 280 -21.38 -6.35 0.82
CA LYS A 280 -20.18 -7.18 1.05
C LYS A 280 -18.90 -6.36 1.06
N ALA A 281 -18.78 -5.40 0.14
CA ALA A 281 -17.62 -4.49 0.10
C ALA A 281 -17.50 -3.67 1.39
N ARG A 282 -18.60 -3.10 1.88
CA ARG A 282 -18.61 -2.36 3.15
C ARG A 282 -18.26 -3.26 4.33
N GLU A 283 -18.84 -4.44 4.41
CA GLU A 283 -18.54 -5.42 5.47
C GLU A 283 -17.05 -5.76 5.46
N ARG A 284 -16.50 -6.12 4.29
CA ARG A 284 -15.08 -6.44 4.15
C ARG A 284 -14.16 -5.29 4.57
N SER A 285 -14.49 -4.05 4.22
CA SER A 285 -13.70 -2.89 4.64
C SER A 285 -13.68 -2.68 6.16
N ARG A 286 -14.73 -3.09 6.87
CA ARG A 286 -14.77 -3.05 8.36
C ARG A 286 -13.94 -4.15 8.99
N GLU A 287 -13.93 -5.37 8.40
CA GLU A 287 -13.03 -6.44 8.81
C GLU A 287 -11.55 -6.04 8.66
N LEU A 288 -11.24 -5.23 7.67
CA LEU A 288 -9.91 -4.69 7.40
C LEU A 288 -9.58 -3.41 8.19
N ASP A 289 -10.29 -3.14 9.31
CA ASP A 289 -9.94 -2.01 10.19
C ASP A 289 -8.49 -2.15 10.67
N PRO A 290 -7.60 -1.18 10.38
CA PRO A 290 -6.17 -1.35 10.61
C PRO A 290 -5.76 -1.29 12.08
N ASN A 291 -6.65 -0.88 12.99
CA ASN A 291 -6.27 -0.60 14.37
C ASN A 291 -5.73 -1.81 15.11
N THR A 292 -6.28 -3.01 14.87
CA THR A 292 -5.82 -4.24 15.53
C THR A 292 -4.38 -4.59 15.11
N GLU A 293 -4.09 -4.55 13.81
CA GLU A 293 -2.77 -4.86 13.28
C GLU A 293 -1.73 -3.79 13.62
N LEU A 294 -2.11 -2.52 13.57
CA LEU A 294 -1.26 -1.41 13.99
C LEU A 294 -0.88 -1.50 15.48
N LYS A 295 -1.83 -1.87 16.34
CA LYS A 295 -1.56 -2.11 17.77
C LYS A 295 -0.65 -3.31 17.99
N ALA A 296 -0.86 -4.40 17.25
CA ALA A 296 0.01 -5.57 17.32
C ALA A 296 1.44 -5.23 16.85
N PHE A 297 1.57 -4.47 15.76
CA PHE A 297 2.87 -4.00 15.27
C PHE A 297 3.58 -3.08 16.27
N GLU A 298 2.86 -2.10 16.82
CA GLU A 298 3.41 -1.19 17.85
C GLU A 298 3.93 -1.96 19.07
N SER A 299 3.14 -2.90 19.58
CA SER A 299 3.54 -3.74 20.71
C SER A 299 4.78 -4.58 20.40
N TRP A 300 4.84 -5.12 19.18
CA TRP A 300 5.95 -5.96 18.73
C TRP A 300 7.25 -5.17 18.55
N ILE A 301 7.21 -4.03 17.84
CA ILE A 301 8.39 -3.17 17.63
C ILE A 301 8.91 -2.60 18.96
N THR A 302 8.02 -2.18 19.85
CA THR A 302 8.37 -1.64 21.16
C THR A 302 9.07 -2.69 22.04
N LYS A 303 8.50 -3.91 22.08
CA LYS A 303 9.12 -5.02 22.81
C LYS A 303 10.52 -5.31 22.29
N ILE A 304 10.69 -5.43 20.98
CA ILE A 304 12.00 -5.71 20.37
C ILE A 304 12.98 -4.59 20.63
N ALA A 305 12.57 -3.33 20.49
CA ALA A 305 13.44 -2.19 20.76
C ALA A 305 13.93 -2.16 22.22
N ILE A 306 13.05 -2.47 23.17
CA ILE A 306 13.38 -2.58 24.62
C ILE A 306 14.33 -3.74 24.84
N ASP A 307 14.01 -4.95 24.38
CA ASP A 307 14.82 -6.15 24.57
C ASP A 307 16.22 -5.95 23.96
N TYR A 308 16.31 -5.31 22.82
CA TYR A 308 17.56 -5.00 22.13
C TYR A 308 18.44 -4.05 22.95
N LYS A 309 17.85 -2.98 23.48
CA LYS A 309 18.52 -1.99 24.34
C LYS A 309 19.07 -2.62 25.64
N TYR A 310 18.29 -3.49 26.28
CA TYR A 310 18.70 -4.17 27.51
C TYR A 310 19.78 -5.23 27.28
N ASN A 311 19.66 -6.04 26.25
CA ASN A 311 20.64 -7.08 25.94
C ASN A 311 22.01 -6.50 25.57
N TYR A 312 22.04 -5.36 24.85
CA TYR A 312 23.29 -4.65 24.59
C TYR A 312 23.88 -4.02 25.84
N ALA A 313 23.06 -3.41 26.69
CA ALA A 313 23.52 -2.83 27.95
C ALA A 313 24.11 -3.90 28.90
N HIS A 314 23.53 -5.11 28.93
CA HIS A 314 24.01 -6.24 29.72
C HIS A 314 25.33 -6.82 29.20
N GLN A 315 25.46 -6.99 27.87
CA GLN A 315 26.70 -7.47 27.25
C GLN A 315 27.87 -6.49 27.46
N TYR A 316 27.61 -5.19 27.44
CA TYR A 316 28.63 -4.17 27.74
C TYR A 316 28.97 -4.13 29.20
N ARG A 317 28.03 -4.19 30.16
CA ARG A 317 28.32 -4.26 31.58
C ARG A 317 29.19 -5.47 31.93
N ASN A 318 28.86 -6.65 31.45
CA ASN A 318 29.63 -7.86 31.73
C ASN A 318 31.04 -7.83 31.12
N LYS A 319 31.27 -7.07 30.03
CA LYS A 319 32.59 -6.92 29.41
C LYS A 319 33.52 -5.96 30.13
N TYR A 320 32.99 -5.03 30.91
CA TYR A 320 33.76 -3.97 31.63
C TYR A 320 33.67 -4.06 33.15
N GLN A 321 32.91 -4.99 33.71
CA GLN A 321 32.93 -5.25 35.16
C GLN A 321 34.07 -6.22 35.57
N ASN A 322 34.80 -6.79 34.62
CA ASN A 322 35.94 -7.66 34.84
C ASN A 322 37.29 -7.01 34.44
N LEU A 323 37.33 -5.69 34.29
CA LEU A 323 38.53 -4.85 34.22
C LEU A 323 38.66 -4.01 35.48
#